data_f12bd42e642a8f4219c147c84f98a61c
#
_entry.id   f12bd42e642a8f4219c147c84f98a61c
#
_cell.length_a   1.000
_cell.length_b   1.000
_cell.length_c   1.000
_cell.angle_alpha   90.00
_cell.angle_beta   90.00
_cell.angle_gamma   90.00
#
_symmetry.space_group_name_H-M   'P 1'
#
loop_
_entity.id
_entity.type
_entity.pdbx_description
1 polymer ?
#
loop_
_entity_poly.entity_id
_entity_poly.type
_entity_poly.pdbx_seq_one_letter_code
_entity_poly.pdbx_strand_id
1 'polypeptide(L)'
;MSEQTNPIISFKNFSFQYRAQKKPTLHDINLDIYPGERVLIAGPSGSGKSTLAACINGLNPFSYPGECTGSLTVDGVDAPNSSIFELSAHVGTVLQDPDGQFIGLTVGEDIAFALENSCTPQDEMHEITRRAAELVGIENHLDYAPHELSGGQKQRVSLAGVMVDEVKILLFDEPLANLDPATGKQAIELIDSIQQKTDTTVLIIEHRLEDVLWRSVDRIVLVNEGRILADLRPDELLSGALLAENGIREPLYVTAMRYAGIDITPAKHPAHVDSVVLDAARLVPRRAAARGQACPDPAAGGQGSVLRLQQGPAHPVRRELHDWKRGDGQHRGPQRRGQVNALQADLRL
;
A
#
# COMPACT_ATOMS: atom_id res chain seq x y z
N MET A 1 -9.32 -2.19 -38.15
CA MET A 1 -10.41 -2.19 -37.14
C MET A 1 -9.71 -2.49 -35.84
N SER A 2 -9.55 -1.50 -34.97
CA SER A 2 -9.00 -1.71 -33.62
C SER A 2 -9.99 -2.60 -32.87
N GLU A 3 -9.56 -3.79 -32.45
CA GLU A 3 -10.29 -4.59 -31.47
C GLU A 3 -10.55 -3.68 -30.28
N GLN A 4 -11.80 -3.37 -30.01
CA GLN A 4 -12.19 -2.72 -28.76
C GLN A 4 -11.94 -3.76 -27.66
N THR A 5 -10.80 -3.69 -27.03
CA THR A 5 -10.51 -4.52 -25.86
C THR A 5 -11.51 -4.13 -24.77
N ASN A 6 -12.33 -5.08 -24.32
CA ASN A 6 -13.25 -4.82 -23.22
C ASN A 6 -12.46 -4.60 -21.93
N PRO A 7 -12.85 -3.67 -21.06
CA PRO A 7 -12.20 -3.50 -19.78
C PRO A 7 -12.35 -4.76 -18.91
N ILE A 8 -11.29 -5.15 -18.22
CA ILE A 8 -11.31 -6.27 -17.27
C ILE A 8 -11.94 -5.85 -15.93
N ILE A 9 -11.83 -4.56 -15.56
CA ILE A 9 -12.55 -3.95 -14.44
C ILE A 9 -13.24 -2.70 -14.96
N SER A 10 -14.54 -2.57 -14.69
CA SER A 10 -15.32 -1.41 -15.11
C SER A 10 -16.24 -0.93 -14.00
N PHE A 11 -16.01 0.28 -13.52
CA PHE A 11 -16.89 1.03 -12.65
C PHE A 11 -17.70 2.04 -13.47
N LYS A 12 -19.04 2.06 -13.30
CA LYS A 12 -19.93 3.02 -13.96
C LYS A 12 -20.86 3.66 -12.94
N ASN A 13 -20.64 4.95 -12.67
CA ASN A 13 -21.36 5.73 -11.67
C ASN A 13 -21.47 5.00 -10.33
N PHE A 14 -20.40 4.28 -9.97
CA PHE A 14 -20.40 3.40 -8.80
C PHE A 14 -20.19 4.19 -7.53
N SER A 15 -21.03 3.93 -6.53
CA SER A 15 -20.85 4.48 -5.19
C SER A 15 -21.04 3.37 -4.16
N PHE A 16 -20.30 3.48 -3.04
CA PHE A 16 -20.37 2.52 -1.95
C PHE A 16 -20.48 3.24 -0.60
N GLN A 17 -21.42 2.79 0.23
CA GLN A 17 -21.62 3.28 1.59
C GLN A 17 -21.60 2.13 2.58
N TYR A 18 -20.70 2.15 3.55
CA TYR A 18 -20.75 1.21 4.67
C TYR A 18 -22.00 1.41 5.49
N ARG A 19 -22.64 0.32 5.97
CA ARG A 19 -23.84 0.39 6.81
C ARG A 19 -23.63 1.20 8.09
N ALA A 20 -22.39 1.20 8.64
CA ALA A 20 -22.04 1.95 9.84
C ALA A 20 -21.82 3.45 9.59
N GLN A 21 -21.80 3.91 8.35
CA GLN A 21 -21.49 5.30 7.99
C GLN A 21 -22.75 6.01 7.47
N LYS A 22 -22.81 7.33 7.71
CA LYS A 22 -23.93 8.18 7.26
C LYS A 22 -23.76 8.71 5.83
N LYS A 23 -22.56 8.61 5.28
CA LYS A 23 -22.21 9.12 3.95
C LYS A 23 -21.50 8.04 3.17
N PRO A 24 -21.65 8.00 1.86
CA PRO A 24 -20.85 7.13 1.00
C PRO A 24 -19.36 7.33 1.24
N THR A 25 -18.58 6.24 1.12
CA THR A 25 -17.12 6.28 1.13
C THR A 25 -16.56 6.43 -0.27
N LEU A 26 -17.27 5.87 -1.28
CA LEU A 26 -16.97 6.07 -2.69
C LEU A 26 -18.15 6.78 -3.35
N HIS A 27 -17.84 7.73 -4.23
CA HIS A 27 -18.84 8.60 -4.88
C HIS A 27 -18.61 8.64 -6.38
N ASP A 28 -19.61 8.19 -7.16
CA ASP A 28 -19.69 8.33 -8.62
C ASP A 28 -18.37 7.90 -9.31
N ILE A 29 -17.83 6.76 -8.92
CA ILE A 29 -16.61 6.21 -9.52
C ILE A 29 -16.91 5.78 -10.94
N ASN A 30 -16.10 6.29 -11.88
CA ASN A 30 -16.08 5.89 -13.27
C ASN A 30 -14.63 5.57 -13.62
N LEU A 31 -14.33 4.27 -13.87
CA LEU A 31 -12.98 3.79 -14.11
C LEU A 31 -13.04 2.51 -14.93
N ASP A 32 -12.31 2.49 -16.02
CA ASP A 32 -12.09 1.28 -16.81
C ASP A 32 -10.62 0.90 -16.74
N ILE A 33 -10.34 -0.38 -16.43
CA ILE A 33 -8.99 -0.95 -16.42
C ILE A 33 -8.97 -2.09 -17.43
N TYR A 34 -7.93 -2.13 -18.26
CA TYR A 34 -7.84 -3.07 -19.37
C TYR A 34 -6.90 -4.24 -19.04
N PRO A 35 -7.08 -5.41 -19.70
CA PRO A 35 -6.22 -6.57 -19.50
C PRO A 35 -4.73 -6.21 -19.71
N GLY A 36 -3.86 -6.73 -18.82
CA GLY A 36 -2.42 -6.53 -18.88
C GLY A 36 -1.93 -5.16 -18.38
N GLU A 37 -2.81 -4.20 -18.05
CA GLU A 37 -2.40 -2.91 -17.49
C GLU A 37 -1.80 -3.05 -16.10
N ARG A 38 -0.82 -2.20 -15.82
CA ARG A 38 -0.32 -1.93 -14.45
C ARG A 38 -0.79 -0.55 -14.01
N VAL A 39 -1.70 -0.53 -13.04
CA VAL A 39 -2.33 0.68 -12.55
C VAL A 39 -1.94 0.94 -11.10
N LEU A 40 -1.40 2.14 -10.84
CA LEU A 40 -1.15 2.62 -9.49
C LEU A 40 -2.34 3.45 -9.01
N ILE A 41 -2.96 3.04 -7.89
CA ILE A 41 -4.01 3.79 -7.22
C ILE A 41 -3.38 4.56 -6.07
N ALA A 42 -3.31 5.88 -6.21
CA ALA A 42 -2.67 6.78 -5.26
C ALA A 42 -3.68 7.74 -4.62
N GLY A 43 -3.33 8.28 -3.45
CA GLY A 43 -4.17 9.25 -2.74
C GLY A 43 -3.82 9.32 -1.26
N PRO A 44 -4.34 10.33 -0.53
CA PRO A 44 -4.13 10.47 0.90
C PRO A 44 -4.67 9.27 1.70
N SER A 45 -4.20 9.10 2.94
CA SER A 45 -4.82 8.13 3.84
C SER A 45 -6.29 8.47 4.07
N GLY A 46 -7.16 7.44 4.07
CA GLY A 46 -8.60 7.65 4.22
C GLY A 46 -9.33 8.15 2.97
N SER A 47 -8.67 8.25 1.81
CA SER A 47 -9.30 8.73 0.56
C SER A 47 -10.26 7.73 -0.09
N GLY A 48 -10.32 6.46 0.38
CA GLY A 48 -11.20 5.42 -0.16
C GLY A 48 -10.50 4.36 -1.01
N LYS A 49 -9.17 4.36 -1.15
CA LYS A 49 -8.40 3.40 -1.97
C LYS A 49 -8.63 1.94 -1.58
N SER A 50 -8.47 1.60 -0.29
CA SER A 50 -8.68 0.23 0.20
C SER A 50 -10.16 -0.15 0.12
N THR A 51 -11.10 0.82 0.20
CA THR A 51 -12.52 0.55 -0.06
C THR A 51 -12.75 0.22 -1.53
N LEU A 52 -12.09 0.92 -2.46
CA LEU A 52 -12.15 0.63 -3.89
C LEU A 52 -11.63 -0.79 -4.18
N ALA A 53 -10.48 -1.16 -3.58
CA ALA A 53 -9.92 -2.50 -3.64
C ALA A 53 -10.90 -3.57 -3.09
N ALA A 54 -11.48 -3.29 -1.92
CA ALA A 54 -12.42 -4.20 -1.29
C ALA A 54 -13.72 -4.40 -2.09
N CYS A 55 -14.08 -3.44 -2.96
CA CYS A 55 -15.18 -3.63 -3.91
C CYS A 55 -14.76 -4.52 -5.09
N ILE A 56 -13.50 -4.41 -5.57
CA ILE A 56 -12.99 -5.22 -6.69
C ILE A 56 -12.89 -6.71 -6.30
N ASN A 57 -12.38 -7.01 -5.10
CA ASN A 57 -12.18 -8.38 -4.64
C ASN A 57 -13.40 -8.98 -3.91
N GLY A 58 -14.53 -8.26 -3.83
CA GLY A 58 -15.77 -8.74 -3.25
C GLY A 58 -15.84 -8.72 -1.72
N LEU A 59 -14.81 -8.23 -1.01
CA LEU A 59 -14.91 -8.03 0.44
C LEU A 59 -16.01 -7.05 0.80
N ASN A 60 -16.26 -6.06 -0.07
CA ASN A 60 -17.45 -5.20 -0.03
C ASN A 60 -18.45 -5.66 -1.12
N PRO A 61 -19.70 -5.92 -0.79
CA PRO A 61 -20.38 -5.79 0.53
C PRO A 61 -20.38 -7.09 1.37
N PHE A 62 -19.65 -8.14 0.96
CA PHE A 62 -19.75 -9.47 1.58
C PHE A 62 -19.27 -9.50 3.04
N SER A 63 -17.98 -9.15 3.27
CA SER A 63 -17.40 -9.13 4.63
C SER A 63 -17.66 -7.83 5.36
N TYR A 64 -17.74 -6.73 4.62
CA TYR A 64 -18.03 -5.41 5.17
C TYR A 64 -19.35 -4.89 4.61
N PRO A 65 -20.48 -5.10 5.36
CA PRO A 65 -21.81 -4.78 4.87
C PRO A 65 -21.98 -3.32 4.50
N GLY A 66 -22.55 -3.08 3.32
CA GLY A 66 -22.79 -1.75 2.78
C GLY A 66 -23.79 -1.77 1.63
N GLU A 67 -24.05 -0.60 1.08
CA GLU A 67 -24.94 -0.41 -0.06
C GLU A 67 -24.13 0.05 -1.26
N CYS A 68 -24.30 -0.65 -2.38
CA CYS A 68 -23.72 -0.31 -3.68
C CYS A 68 -24.77 0.34 -4.56
N THR A 69 -24.37 1.35 -5.32
CA THR A 69 -25.18 1.93 -6.40
C THR A 69 -24.31 2.06 -7.66
N GLY A 70 -24.92 2.11 -8.84
CA GLY A 70 -24.19 2.03 -10.11
C GLY A 70 -23.84 0.58 -10.45
N SER A 71 -22.77 0.35 -11.20
CA SER A 71 -22.32 -0.98 -11.57
C SER A 71 -20.80 -1.13 -11.44
N LEU A 72 -20.37 -2.33 -11.05
CA LEU A 72 -18.98 -2.76 -11.05
C LEU A 72 -18.91 -4.15 -11.68
N THR A 73 -18.15 -4.28 -12.75
CA THR A 73 -17.84 -5.58 -13.35
C THR A 73 -16.36 -5.89 -13.22
N VAL A 74 -16.03 -7.11 -12.87
CA VAL A 74 -14.67 -7.63 -12.73
C VAL A 74 -14.56 -8.91 -13.55
N ASP A 75 -13.74 -8.90 -14.59
CA ASP A 75 -13.61 -9.98 -15.58
C ASP A 75 -14.98 -10.51 -16.09
N GLY A 76 -15.92 -9.57 -16.32
CA GLY A 76 -17.27 -9.87 -16.76
C GLY A 76 -18.27 -10.26 -15.67
N VAL A 77 -17.81 -10.43 -14.42
CA VAL A 77 -18.63 -10.77 -13.24
C VAL A 77 -19.21 -9.51 -12.62
N ASP A 78 -20.49 -9.49 -12.28
CA ASP A 78 -21.14 -8.40 -11.52
C ASP A 78 -20.74 -8.48 -10.05
N ALA A 79 -19.67 -7.78 -9.69
CA ALA A 79 -19.02 -7.92 -8.38
C ALA A 79 -19.92 -7.66 -7.17
N PRO A 80 -20.80 -6.63 -7.13
CA PRO A 80 -21.70 -6.40 -6.00
C PRO A 80 -22.71 -7.51 -5.74
N ASN A 81 -23.05 -8.29 -6.76
CA ASN A 81 -24.07 -9.34 -6.69
C ASN A 81 -23.48 -10.76 -6.72
N SER A 82 -22.16 -10.88 -6.82
CA SER A 82 -21.45 -12.17 -6.86
C SER A 82 -20.90 -12.56 -5.49
N SER A 83 -20.59 -13.83 -5.32
CA SER A 83 -19.93 -14.31 -4.10
C SER A 83 -18.45 -13.98 -4.10
N ILE A 84 -17.86 -13.92 -2.90
CA ILE A 84 -16.41 -13.77 -2.75
C ILE A 84 -15.66 -14.94 -3.38
N PHE A 85 -16.23 -16.14 -3.36
CA PHE A 85 -15.65 -17.33 -3.97
C PHE A 85 -15.58 -17.22 -5.50
N GLU A 86 -16.60 -16.65 -6.12
CA GLU A 86 -16.60 -16.42 -7.56
C GLU A 86 -15.54 -15.37 -7.93
N LEU A 87 -15.45 -14.27 -7.19
CA LEU A 87 -14.48 -13.22 -7.44
C LEU A 87 -13.04 -13.64 -7.13
N SER A 88 -12.81 -14.53 -6.15
CA SER A 88 -11.46 -15.03 -5.83
C SER A 88 -10.83 -15.83 -6.97
N ALA A 89 -11.62 -16.43 -7.86
CA ALA A 89 -11.12 -17.08 -9.06
C ALA A 89 -10.58 -16.09 -10.12
N HIS A 90 -10.92 -14.81 -10.01
CA HIS A 90 -10.51 -13.77 -10.94
C HIS A 90 -9.50 -12.80 -10.36
N VAL A 91 -9.57 -12.54 -9.04
CA VAL A 91 -8.80 -11.51 -8.34
C VAL A 91 -8.03 -12.12 -7.19
N GLY A 92 -6.72 -12.13 -7.31
CA GLY A 92 -5.82 -12.45 -6.21
C GLY A 92 -5.41 -11.19 -5.45
N THR A 93 -5.51 -11.21 -4.11
CA THR A 93 -5.23 -10.05 -3.27
C THR A 93 -4.08 -10.33 -2.31
N VAL A 94 -3.06 -9.46 -2.34
CA VAL A 94 -1.98 -9.42 -1.34
C VAL A 94 -2.26 -8.24 -0.42
N LEU A 95 -2.52 -8.52 0.88
CA LEU A 95 -2.88 -7.52 1.86
C LEU A 95 -1.65 -6.82 2.46
N GLN A 96 -1.90 -5.67 3.10
CA GLN A 96 -0.89 -4.83 3.76
C GLN A 96 -0.12 -5.59 4.87
N ASP A 97 -0.80 -6.45 5.62
CA ASP A 97 -0.22 -7.23 6.71
C ASP A 97 -0.15 -8.71 6.31
N PRO A 98 1.01 -9.21 5.85
CA PRO A 98 1.17 -10.63 5.51
C PRO A 98 1.00 -11.55 6.71
N ASP A 99 1.35 -11.11 7.94
CA ASP A 99 1.26 -11.95 9.13
C ASP A 99 -0.19 -12.37 9.44
N GLY A 100 -1.15 -11.52 9.11
CA GLY A 100 -2.58 -11.81 9.26
C GLY A 100 -3.14 -12.76 8.20
N GLN A 101 -2.38 -13.07 7.15
CA GLN A 101 -2.81 -13.96 6.05
C GLN A 101 -2.39 -15.42 6.26
N PHE A 102 -1.35 -15.71 7.05
CA PHE A 102 -0.83 -17.06 7.21
C PHE A 102 -1.78 -17.96 8.00
N ILE A 103 -2.11 -19.09 7.40
CA ILE A 103 -2.98 -20.14 7.96
C ILE A 103 -2.20 -21.44 8.14
N GLY A 104 -1.28 -21.74 7.21
CA GLY A 104 -0.43 -22.92 7.22
C GLY A 104 0.57 -22.94 8.37
N LEU A 105 0.93 -24.12 8.87
CA LEU A 105 2.02 -24.30 9.84
C LEU A 105 3.38 -24.16 9.17
N THR A 106 3.46 -24.50 7.88
CA THR A 106 4.64 -24.32 7.04
C THR A 106 4.31 -23.43 5.85
N VAL A 107 5.34 -22.91 5.22
CA VAL A 107 5.24 -22.11 3.97
C VAL A 107 4.56 -22.93 2.86
N GLY A 108 4.94 -24.22 2.73
CA GLY A 108 4.34 -25.09 1.72
C GLY A 108 2.84 -25.29 1.94
N GLU A 109 2.40 -25.51 3.18
CA GLU A 109 0.99 -25.63 3.54
C GLU A 109 0.22 -24.32 3.27
N ASP A 110 0.84 -23.17 3.56
CA ASP A 110 0.21 -21.89 3.34
C ASP A 110 0.00 -21.60 1.84
N ILE A 111 1.00 -21.87 1.02
CA ILE A 111 0.88 -21.75 -0.45
C ILE A 111 -0.16 -22.72 -1.01
N ALA A 112 -0.22 -23.97 -0.49
CA ALA A 112 -1.14 -24.98 -0.94
C ALA A 112 -2.60 -24.76 -0.50
N PHE A 113 -2.85 -23.87 0.44
CA PHE A 113 -4.17 -23.71 1.09
C PHE A 113 -5.33 -23.49 0.11
N ALA A 114 -5.13 -22.68 -0.93
CA ALA A 114 -6.17 -22.45 -1.95
C ALA A 114 -6.45 -23.71 -2.76
N LEU A 115 -5.42 -24.50 -3.06
CA LEU A 115 -5.54 -25.77 -3.80
C LEU A 115 -6.24 -26.84 -2.96
N GLU A 116 -6.03 -26.88 -1.65
CA GLU A 116 -6.76 -27.75 -0.72
C GLU A 116 -8.25 -27.42 -0.73
N ASN A 117 -8.60 -26.12 -0.68
CA ASN A 117 -9.99 -25.67 -0.75
C ASN A 117 -10.67 -26.05 -2.08
N SER A 118 -9.90 -26.12 -3.17
CA SER A 118 -10.36 -26.54 -4.50
C SER A 118 -10.37 -28.06 -4.68
N CYS A 119 -10.01 -28.84 -3.63
CA CYS A 119 -9.89 -30.30 -3.68
C CYS A 119 -8.93 -30.80 -4.77
N THR A 120 -7.85 -30.08 -5.04
CA THR A 120 -6.81 -30.47 -6.01
C THR A 120 -6.14 -31.76 -5.56
N PRO A 121 -5.88 -32.74 -6.47
CA PRO A 121 -5.16 -33.96 -6.13
C PRO A 121 -3.78 -33.71 -5.54
N GLN A 122 -3.36 -34.48 -4.55
CA GLN A 122 -2.15 -34.21 -3.76
C GLN A 122 -0.89 -34.10 -4.63
N ASP A 123 -0.68 -34.97 -5.61
CA ASP A 123 0.49 -34.93 -6.48
C ASP A 123 0.54 -33.66 -7.32
N GLU A 124 -0.60 -33.21 -7.81
CA GLU A 124 -0.76 -31.95 -8.57
C GLU A 124 -0.56 -30.73 -7.67
N MET A 125 -1.11 -30.77 -6.46
CA MET A 125 -0.96 -29.71 -5.46
C MET A 125 0.52 -29.47 -5.12
N HIS A 126 1.30 -30.53 -4.88
CA HIS A 126 2.75 -30.42 -4.64
C HIS A 126 3.49 -29.76 -5.81
N GLU A 127 3.15 -30.15 -7.03
CA GLU A 127 3.79 -29.59 -8.24
C GLU A 127 3.45 -28.11 -8.44
N ILE A 128 2.16 -27.72 -8.26
CA ILE A 128 1.73 -26.33 -8.38
C ILE A 128 2.38 -25.47 -7.28
N THR A 129 2.36 -25.95 -6.03
CA THR A 129 2.99 -25.26 -4.88
C THR A 129 4.48 -25.01 -5.13
N ARG A 130 5.21 -26.03 -5.62
CA ARG A 130 6.64 -25.91 -5.94
C ARG A 130 6.87 -24.86 -7.05
N ARG A 131 6.09 -24.90 -8.12
CA ARG A 131 6.19 -23.92 -9.22
C ARG A 131 5.88 -22.50 -8.76
N ALA A 132 4.85 -22.31 -7.94
CA ALA A 132 4.52 -21.01 -7.38
C ALA A 132 5.66 -20.48 -6.48
N ALA A 133 6.25 -21.33 -5.65
CA ALA A 133 7.38 -20.97 -4.80
C ALA A 133 8.64 -20.61 -5.62
N GLU A 134 8.94 -21.33 -6.69
CA GLU A 134 10.03 -21.04 -7.63
C GLU A 134 9.81 -19.69 -8.34
N LEU A 135 8.56 -19.38 -8.73
CA LEU A 135 8.23 -18.13 -9.41
C LEU A 135 8.58 -16.89 -8.58
N VAL A 136 8.39 -16.98 -7.25
CA VAL A 136 8.68 -15.91 -6.31
C VAL A 136 10.03 -16.03 -5.61
N GLY A 137 10.78 -17.14 -5.82
CA GLY A 137 12.11 -17.39 -5.25
C GLY A 137 12.06 -17.69 -3.75
N ILE A 138 11.15 -18.57 -3.31
CA ILE A 138 10.99 -19.03 -1.92
C ILE A 138 11.04 -20.57 -1.79
N GLU A 139 11.39 -21.27 -2.86
CA GLU A 139 11.38 -22.73 -2.96
C GLU A 139 12.21 -23.45 -1.89
N ASN A 140 13.26 -22.79 -1.37
CA ASN A 140 14.14 -23.34 -0.33
C ASN A 140 13.58 -23.19 1.10
N HIS A 141 12.37 -22.61 1.24
CA HIS A 141 11.77 -22.32 2.54
C HIS A 141 10.42 -23.01 2.75
N LEU A 142 10.04 -23.96 1.89
CA LEU A 142 8.73 -24.61 1.95
C LEU A 142 8.44 -25.30 3.30
N ASP A 143 9.47 -25.86 3.94
CA ASP A 143 9.38 -26.53 5.23
C ASP A 143 9.50 -25.58 6.44
N TYR A 144 9.74 -24.28 6.23
CA TYR A 144 9.91 -23.31 7.29
C TYR A 144 8.55 -22.88 7.83
N ALA A 145 8.50 -22.55 9.13
CA ALA A 145 7.32 -21.93 9.70
C ALA A 145 7.26 -20.44 9.31
N PRO A 146 6.07 -19.85 9.05
CA PRO A 146 5.92 -18.47 8.62
C PRO A 146 6.59 -17.44 9.56
N HIS A 147 6.67 -17.73 10.86
CA HIS A 147 7.29 -16.83 11.83
C HIS A 147 8.84 -16.79 11.75
N GLU A 148 9.46 -17.73 11.06
CA GLU A 148 10.91 -17.78 10.84
C GLU A 148 11.35 -16.90 9.67
N LEU A 149 10.39 -16.40 8.87
CA LEU A 149 10.64 -15.64 7.66
C LEU A 149 10.83 -14.15 7.94
N SER A 150 11.68 -13.52 7.14
CA SER A 150 11.75 -12.05 7.06
C SER A 150 10.50 -11.47 6.41
N GLY A 151 10.23 -10.15 6.61
CA GLY A 151 9.06 -9.49 6.01
C GLY A 151 8.98 -9.63 4.49
N GLY A 152 10.12 -9.52 3.78
CA GLY A 152 10.16 -9.72 2.33
C GLY A 152 9.91 -11.17 1.90
N GLN A 153 10.35 -12.17 2.70
CA GLN A 153 10.04 -13.58 2.45
C GLN A 153 8.55 -13.85 2.69
N LYS A 154 7.96 -13.31 3.74
CA LYS A 154 6.52 -13.40 4.03
C LYS A 154 5.68 -12.88 2.88
N GLN A 155 6.05 -11.74 2.33
CA GLN A 155 5.37 -11.18 1.16
C GLN A 155 5.48 -12.07 -0.07
N ARG A 156 6.63 -12.72 -0.29
CA ARG A 156 6.80 -13.71 -1.37
C ARG A 156 5.89 -14.93 -1.18
N VAL A 157 5.75 -15.42 0.06
CA VAL A 157 4.84 -16.52 0.37
C VAL A 157 3.39 -16.14 0.10
N SER A 158 2.94 -14.98 0.59
CA SER A 158 1.57 -14.48 0.30
C SER A 158 1.32 -14.35 -1.20
N LEU A 159 2.32 -13.88 -1.95
CA LEU A 159 2.22 -13.77 -3.40
C LEU A 159 2.17 -15.16 -4.08
N ALA A 160 2.98 -16.12 -3.64
CA ALA A 160 2.92 -17.49 -4.13
C ALA A 160 1.55 -18.12 -3.90
N GLY A 161 0.98 -17.97 -2.70
CA GLY A 161 -0.37 -18.45 -2.36
C GLY A 161 -1.48 -17.85 -3.23
N VAL A 162 -1.31 -16.64 -3.74
CA VAL A 162 -2.24 -16.01 -4.68
C VAL A 162 -2.02 -16.52 -6.11
N MET A 163 -0.79 -16.86 -6.47
CA MET A 163 -0.45 -17.26 -7.84
C MET A 163 -0.84 -18.72 -8.19
N VAL A 164 -1.17 -19.57 -7.21
CA VAL A 164 -1.59 -20.95 -7.46
C VAL A 164 -2.93 -21.06 -8.20
N ASP A 165 -3.79 -20.04 -8.10
CA ASP A 165 -5.13 -20.00 -8.72
C ASP A 165 -5.13 -19.42 -10.15
N GLU A 166 -3.96 -19.10 -10.74
CA GLU A 166 -3.84 -18.52 -12.10
C GLU A 166 -4.80 -17.34 -12.35
N VAL A 167 -4.93 -16.46 -11.35
CA VAL A 167 -5.82 -15.28 -11.41
C VAL A 167 -5.43 -14.31 -12.53
N LYS A 168 -6.43 -13.62 -13.09
CA LYS A 168 -6.20 -12.62 -14.14
C LYS A 168 -5.86 -11.23 -13.62
N ILE A 169 -6.21 -10.96 -12.36
CA ILE A 169 -6.03 -9.66 -11.70
C ILE A 169 -5.27 -9.87 -10.40
N LEU A 170 -4.17 -9.17 -10.24
CA LEU A 170 -3.42 -9.09 -8.98
C LEU A 170 -3.62 -7.73 -8.34
N LEU A 171 -4.14 -7.73 -7.12
CA LEU A 171 -4.39 -6.53 -6.34
C LEU A 171 -3.46 -6.51 -5.12
N PHE A 172 -2.69 -5.44 -5.01
CA PHE A 172 -1.77 -5.19 -3.90
C PHE A 172 -2.24 -4.00 -3.09
N ASP A 173 -2.59 -4.22 -1.81
CA ASP A 173 -2.99 -3.13 -0.91
C ASP A 173 -1.82 -2.78 0.02
N GLU A 174 -1.16 -1.67 -0.26
CA GLU A 174 0.03 -1.14 0.42
C GLU A 174 1.17 -2.17 0.61
N PRO A 175 1.62 -2.83 -0.47
CA PRO A 175 2.59 -3.94 -0.37
C PRO A 175 3.96 -3.51 0.18
N LEU A 176 4.23 -2.21 0.27
CA LEU A 176 5.52 -1.67 0.71
C LEU A 176 5.49 -1.18 2.16
N ALA A 177 4.34 -1.21 2.85
CA ALA A 177 4.15 -0.54 4.14
C ALA A 177 5.16 -0.95 5.22
N ASN A 178 5.49 -2.24 5.30
CA ASN A 178 6.34 -2.82 6.34
C ASN A 178 7.75 -3.18 5.85
N LEU A 179 8.14 -2.70 4.65
CA LEU A 179 9.42 -3.01 4.04
C LEU A 179 10.39 -1.82 4.11
N ASP A 180 11.67 -2.13 4.30
CA ASP A 180 12.72 -1.16 4.08
C ASP A 180 12.84 -0.82 2.58
N PRO A 181 13.45 0.32 2.22
CA PRO A 181 13.48 0.77 0.82
C PRO A 181 14.14 -0.21 -0.16
N ALA A 182 15.13 -0.98 0.29
CA ALA A 182 15.82 -1.93 -0.59
C ALA A 182 14.93 -3.15 -0.85
N THR A 183 14.31 -3.71 0.19
CA THR A 183 13.35 -4.80 0.09
C THR A 183 12.10 -4.37 -0.69
N GLY A 184 11.64 -3.13 -0.50
CA GLY A 184 10.52 -2.58 -1.26
C GLY A 184 10.78 -2.54 -2.77
N LYS A 185 11.97 -2.12 -3.20
CA LYS A 185 12.36 -2.17 -4.62
C LYS A 185 12.36 -3.60 -5.17
N GLN A 186 12.90 -4.56 -4.41
CA GLN A 186 12.87 -5.98 -4.81
C GLN A 186 11.45 -6.52 -4.94
N ALA A 187 10.52 -6.08 -4.08
CA ALA A 187 9.13 -6.45 -4.17
C ALA A 187 8.48 -5.92 -5.47
N ILE A 188 8.72 -4.66 -5.83
CA ILE A 188 8.23 -4.10 -7.09
C ILE A 188 8.87 -4.79 -8.30
N GLU A 189 10.16 -5.14 -8.25
CA GLU A 189 10.83 -5.92 -9.29
C GLU A 189 10.23 -7.32 -9.45
N LEU A 190 9.87 -7.96 -8.35
CA LEU A 190 9.19 -9.25 -8.36
C LEU A 190 7.82 -9.15 -9.02
N ILE A 191 7.00 -8.17 -8.61
CA ILE A 191 5.68 -7.90 -9.21
C ILE A 191 5.81 -7.66 -10.72
N ASP A 192 6.80 -6.86 -11.14
CA ASP A 192 7.09 -6.60 -12.55
C ASP A 192 7.44 -7.89 -13.31
N SER A 193 8.31 -8.73 -12.74
CA SER A 193 8.73 -9.98 -13.36
C SER A 193 7.59 -10.99 -13.50
N ILE A 194 6.67 -11.04 -12.53
CA ILE A 194 5.50 -11.91 -12.57
C ILE A 194 4.55 -11.43 -13.66
N GLN A 195 4.20 -10.15 -13.68
CA GLN A 195 3.31 -9.61 -14.71
C GLN A 195 3.83 -9.90 -16.12
N GLN A 196 5.13 -9.73 -16.36
CA GLN A 196 5.74 -10.01 -17.67
C GLN A 196 5.65 -11.50 -18.08
N LYS A 197 5.61 -12.41 -17.09
CA LYS A 197 5.54 -13.85 -17.34
C LYS A 197 4.10 -14.38 -17.50
N THR A 198 3.15 -13.73 -16.83
CA THR A 198 1.76 -14.23 -16.70
C THR A 198 0.74 -13.39 -17.45
N ASP A 199 1.14 -12.21 -17.97
CA ASP A 199 0.25 -11.24 -18.65
C ASP A 199 -0.97 -10.82 -17.80
N THR A 200 -0.81 -10.86 -16.46
CA THR A 200 -1.85 -10.48 -15.50
C THR A 200 -2.00 -8.96 -15.43
N THR A 201 -3.22 -8.50 -15.13
CA THR A 201 -3.49 -7.11 -14.80
C THR A 201 -3.07 -6.84 -13.36
N VAL A 202 -2.33 -5.77 -13.12
CA VAL A 202 -1.78 -5.45 -11.79
C VAL A 202 -2.32 -4.13 -11.29
N LEU A 203 -2.96 -4.15 -10.11
CA LEU A 203 -3.37 -2.97 -9.37
C LEU A 203 -2.52 -2.85 -8.11
N ILE A 204 -1.86 -1.71 -7.94
CA ILE A 204 -1.07 -1.41 -6.75
C ILE A 204 -1.68 -0.21 -6.06
N ILE A 205 -2.13 -0.37 -4.81
CA ILE A 205 -2.53 0.73 -3.96
C ILE A 205 -1.32 1.13 -3.14
N GLU A 206 -0.82 2.33 -3.33
CA GLU A 206 0.34 2.83 -2.60
C GLU A 206 0.31 4.35 -2.45
N HIS A 207 0.94 4.82 -1.38
CA HIS A 207 1.16 6.25 -1.14
C HIS A 207 2.61 6.68 -1.40
N ARG A 208 3.54 5.71 -1.52
CA ARG A 208 4.97 5.93 -1.82
C ARG A 208 5.22 5.82 -3.33
N LEU A 209 4.79 6.85 -4.09
CA LEU A 209 4.91 6.86 -5.55
C LEU A 209 6.34 6.60 -6.03
N GLU A 210 7.35 7.14 -5.36
CA GLU A 210 8.76 7.01 -5.73
C GLU A 210 9.23 5.55 -5.78
N ASP A 211 8.75 4.74 -4.84
CA ASP A 211 9.14 3.33 -4.75
C ASP A 211 8.44 2.50 -5.84
N VAL A 212 7.17 2.77 -6.13
CA VAL A 212 6.42 2.06 -7.20
C VAL A 212 6.93 2.46 -8.58
N LEU A 213 7.23 3.74 -8.80
CA LEU A 213 7.76 4.26 -10.07
C LEU A 213 9.20 3.81 -10.35
N TRP A 214 9.81 3.00 -9.46
CA TRP A 214 11.04 2.28 -9.76
C TRP A 214 10.91 1.35 -10.97
N ARG A 215 9.68 0.86 -11.22
CA ARG A 215 9.29 0.18 -12.46
C ARG A 215 8.17 0.96 -13.15
N SER A 216 8.04 0.78 -14.45
CA SER A 216 7.01 1.49 -15.22
C SER A 216 5.61 1.06 -14.78
N VAL A 217 4.70 2.01 -14.67
CA VAL A 217 3.26 1.82 -14.57
C VAL A 217 2.58 2.50 -15.75
N ASP A 218 1.48 1.96 -16.22
CA ASP A 218 0.79 2.51 -17.40
C ASP A 218 0.02 3.77 -17.04
N ARG A 219 -0.66 3.74 -15.87
CA ARG A 219 -1.50 4.85 -15.40
C ARG A 219 -1.45 4.99 -13.89
N ILE A 220 -1.69 6.21 -13.43
CA ILE A 220 -1.92 6.54 -12.02
C ILE A 220 -3.33 7.08 -11.86
N VAL A 221 -4.12 6.38 -11.06
CA VAL A 221 -5.47 6.80 -10.65
C VAL A 221 -5.36 7.49 -9.30
N LEU A 222 -5.67 8.79 -9.29
CA LEU A 222 -5.62 9.60 -8.08
C LEU A 222 -6.98 9.63 -7.40
N VAL A 223 -7.05 9.12 -6.18
CA VAL A 223 -8.29 9.05 -5.40
C VAL A 223 -8.21 10.02 -4.21
N ASN A 224 -9.21 10.88 -4.06
CA ASN A 224 -9.36 11.73 -2.89
C ASN A 224 -10.84 11.90 -2.54
N GLU A 225 -11.15 11.92 -1.24
CA GLU A 225 -12.53 12.05 -0.71
C GLU A 225 -13.54 11.12 -1.40
N GLY A 226 -13.12 9.88 -1.69
CA GLY A 226 -13.95 8.87 -2.32
C GLY A 226 -14.26 9.11 -3.80
N ARG A 227 -13.54 9.98 -4.49
CA ARG A 227 -13.70 10.31 -5.92
C ARG A 227 -12.40 10.11 -6.68
N ILE A 228 -12.50 9.81 -7.95
CA ILE A 228 -11.34 9.85 -8.85
C ILE A 228 -11.13 11.30 -9.26
N LEU A 229 -9.97 11.84 -8.89
CA LEU A 229 -9.56 13.20 -9.27
C LEU A 229 -8.85 13.23 -10.61
N ALA A 230 -8.09 12.19 -10.92
CA ALA A 230 -7.34 12.08 -12.14
C ALA A 230 -7.06 10.61 -12.47
N ASP A 231 -6.97 10.32 -13.75
CA ASP A 231 -6.53 9.06 -14.35
C ASP A 231 -5.57 9.43 -15.48
N LEU A 232 -4.26 9.42 -15.19
CA LEU A 232 -3.24 10.02 -16.04
C LEU A 232 -2.03 9.09 -16.17
N ARG A 233 -1.27 9.28 -17.23
CA ARG A 233 0.07 8.69 -17.35
C ARG A 233 1.00 9.29 -16.29
N PRO A 234 1.98 8.52 -15.77
CA PRO A 234 2.88 8.99 -14.73
C PRO A 234 3.59 10.31 -15.07
N ASP A 235 4.08 10.44 -16.31
CA ASP A 235 4.76 11.66 -16.76
C ASP A 235 3.85 12.89 -16.77
N GLU A 236 2.58 12.73 -17.12
CA GLU A 236 1.59 13.80 -17.11
C GLU A 236 1.27 14.24 -15.69
N LEU A 237 1.04 13.28 -14.78
CA LEU A 237 0.73 13.56 -13.39
C LEU A 237 1.89 14.28 -12.68
N LEU A 238 3.13 13.79 -12.86
CA LEU A 238 4.31 14.37 -12.20
C LEU A 238 4.72 15.73 -12.77
N SER A 239 4.31 16.04 -13.98
CA SER A 239 4.53 17.36 -14.58
C SER A 239 3.54 18.42 -14.06
N GLY A 240 2.37 17.99 -13.58
CA GLY A 240 1.32 18.85 -13.04
C GLY A 240 1.54 19.24 -11.57
N ALA A 241 0.56 19.93 -10.99
CA ALA A 241 0.54 20.34 -9.58
C ALA A 241 -0.44 19.50 -8.74
N LEU A 242 -1.18 18.55 -9.36
CA LEU A 242 -2.27 17.83 -8.72
C LEU A 242 -1.87 17.10 -7.43
N LEU A 243 -0.66 16.52 -7.37
CA LEU A 243 -0.18 15.84 -6.17
C LEU A 243 -0.03 16.83 -5.01
N ALA A 244 0.64 17.96 -5.25
CA ALA A 244 0.87 18.98 -4.23
C ALA A 244 -0.44 19.65 -3.79
N GLU A 245 -1.35 19.95 -4.72
CA GLU A 245 -2.66 20.54 -4.45
C GLU A 245 -3.55 19.65 -3.58
N ASN A 246 -3.36 18.32 -3.67
CA ASN A 246 -4.11 17.33 -2.89
C ASN A 246 -3.34 16.80 -1.68
N GLY A 247 -2.21 17.42 -1.29
CA GLY A 247 -1.43 17.01 -0.13
C GLY A 247 -0.75 15.65 -0.27
N ILE A 248 -0.57 15.17 -1.51
CA ILE A 248 0.09 13.91 -1.80
C ILE A 248 1.58 14.19 -2.03
N ARG A 249 2.41 13.38 -1.40
CA ARG A 249 3.86 13.53 -1.52
C ARG A 249 4.32 13.18 -2.92
N GLU A 250 4.93 14.15 -3.58
CA GLU A 250 5.65 13.91 -4.84
C GLU A 250 6.94 13.11 -4.57
N PRO A 251 7.46 12.37 -5.57
CA PRO A 251 8.81 11.82 -5.52
C PRO A 251 9.84 12.89 -5.14
N LEU A 252 10.80 12.53 -4.29
CA LEU A 252 11.77 13.51 -3.76
C LEU A 252 12.57 14.21 -4.86
N TYR A 253 12.93 13.48 -5.93
CA TYR A 253 13.66 14.06 -7.05
C TYR A 253 12.80 15.09 -7.83
N VAL A 254 11.48 14.86 -7.98
CA VAL A 254 10.54 15.80 -8.61
C VAL A 254 10.46 17.08 -7.76
N THR A 255 10.31 16.92 -6.44
CA THR A 255 10.32 18.05 -5.49
C THR A 255 11.64 18.83 -5.59
N ALA A 256 12.79 18.14 -5.65
CA ALA A 256 14.10 18.78 -5.79
C ALA A 256 14.22 19.56 -7.11
N MET A 257 13.71 19.01 -8.22
CA MET A 257 13.68 19.72 -9.52
C MET A 257 12.85 21.00 -9.44
N ARG A 258 11.67 20.96 -8.81
CA ARG A 258 10.82 22.15 -8.61
C ARG A 258 11.55 23.23 -7.79
N TYR A 259 12.19 22.84 -6.69
CA TYR A 259 13.00 23.79 -5.89
C TYR A 259 14.19 24.37 -6.64
N ALA A 260 14.80 23.60 -7.54
CA ALA A 260 15.88 24.06 -8.41
C ALA A 260 15.40 24.95 -9.57
N GLY A 261 14.08 25.13 -9.73
CA GLY A 261 13.49 25.86 -10.84
C GLY A 261 13.69 25.17 -12.19
N ILE A 262 13.81 23.84 -12.17
CA ILE A 262 13.89 23.01 -13.38
C ILE A 262 12.45 22.79 -13.88
N ASP A 263 12.23 23.10 -15.14
CA ASP A 263 10.97 22.91 -15.80
C ASP A 263 10.69 21.40 -15.98
N ILE A 264 9.56 20.92 -15.47
CA ILE A 264 9.13 19.50 -15.52
C ILE A 264 8.02 19.40 -16.54
N THR A 265 8.28 18.67 -17.63
CA THR A 265 7.33 18.45 -18.71
C THR A 265 7.23 16.96 -19.03
N PRO A 266 6.10 16.46 -19.55
CA PRO A 266 5.95 15.05 -19.90
C PRO A 266 7.02 14.55 -20.89
N ALA A 267 7.49 15.43 -21.79
CA ALA A 267 8.54 15.11 -22.77
C ALA A 267 9.92 14.82 -22.12
N LYS A 268 10.11 15.16 -20.86
CA LYS A 268 11.33 14.86 -20.08
C LYS A 268 11.21 13.57 -19.28
N HIS A 269 10.10 12.85 -19.41
CA HIS A 269 9.85 11.58 -18.73
C HIS A 269 10.13 11.61 -17.23
N PRO A 270 9.51 12.53 -16.46
CA PRO A 270 9.77 12.67 -15.03
C PRO A 270 9.38 11.45 -14.19
N ALA A 271 8.66 10.48 -14.73
CA ALA A 271 8.36 9.22 -14.04
C ALA A 271 9.60 8.33 -13.86
N HIS A 272 10.63 8.51 -14.68
CA HIS A 272 11.85 7.73 -14.62
C HIS A 272 13.01 8.57 -14.05
N VAL A 273 13.47 8.23 -12.86
CA VAL A 273 14.55 8.96 -12.18
C VAL A 273 15.83 9.05 -13.04
N ASP A 274 16.11 8.01 -13.82
CA ASP A 274 17.29 7.95 -14.70
C ASP A 274 17.23 8.92 -15.90
N SER A 275 16.03 9.38 -16.27
CA SER A 275 15.84 10.38 -17.33
C SER A 275 16.10 11.81 -16.85
N VAL A 276 16.17 11.99 -15.52
CA VAL A 276 16.30 13.29 -14.90
C VAL A 276 17.76 13.76 -14.92
N VAL A 277 18.07 14.72 -15.78
CA VAL A 277 19.38 15.38 -15.78
C VAL A 277 19.36 16.52 -14.75
N LEU A 278 19.90 16.25 -13.57
CA LEU A 278 20.11 17.26 -12.54
C LEU A 278 21.42 18.02 -12.84
N ASP A 279 21.30 19.27 -13.30
CA ASP A 279 22.45 20.17 -13.38
C ASP A 279 22.88 20.56 -11.96
N ALA A 280 23.99 19.96 -11.50
CA ALA A 280 24.53 20.20 -10.17
C ALA A 280 24.76 21.69 -9.86
N ALA A 281 25.00 22.51 -10.87
CA ALA A 281 25.17 23.96 -10.71
C ALA A 281 23.86 24.68 -10.29
N ARG A 282 22.69 24.10 -10.58
CA ARG A 282 21.40 24.64 -10.19
C ARG A 282 20.92 24.16 -8.81
N LEU A 283 21.50 23.08 -8.29
CA LEU A 283 21.20 22.51 -6.98
C LEU A 283 21.96 23.21 -5.84
N VAL A 284 22.90 24.09 -6.15
CA VAL A 284 23.57 24.88 -5.12
C VAL A 284 22.54 25.81 -4.47
N PRO A 285 22.31 25.72 -3.15
CA PRO A 285 21.36 26.61 -2.48
C PRO A 285 21.75 28.05 -2.79
N ARG A 286 20.84 28.86 -3.30
CA ARG A 286 21.01 30.31 -3.39
C ARG A 286 21.10 30.88 -1.96
N ARG A 287 22.26 30.67 -1.32
CA ARG A 287 22.68 31.39 -0.12
C ARG A 287 23.05 32.78 -0.52
N ALA A 288 22.15 33.63 -0.95
CA ALA A 288 22.50 35.00 -1.14
C ALA A 288 21.36 35.94 -1.51
N ALA A 289 20.36 36.07 -0.71
CA ALA A 289 19.58 37.31 -0.75
C ALA A 289 19.16 37.82 0.64
N ALA A 290 19.64 37.18 1.72
CA ALA A 290 19.33 37.60 3.09
C ALA A 290 20.59 38.04 3.86
N ARG A 291 21.65 38.53 3.18
CA ARG A 291 22.76 39.25 3.82
C ARG A 291 22.73 40.71 3.44
N GLY A 292 21.68 41.43 3.87
CA GLY A 292 21.52 42.85 3.71
C GLY A 292 20.88 43.50 4.93
N GLN A 293 20.60 42.74 5.99
CA GLN A 293 20.29 43.37 7.29
C GLN A 293 21.44 42.98 8.23
N ALA A 294 22.39 43.91 8.38
CA ALA A 294 23.38 43.86 9.43
C ALA A 294 22.64 43.71 10.77
N CYS A 295 22.97 42.69 11.53
CA CYS A 295 22.64 42.65 12.94
C CYS A 295 23.17 43.94 13.57
N PRO A 296 22.35 44.73 14.26
CA PRO A 296 22.85 45.84 15.02
C PRO A 296 23.79 45.30 16.08
N ASP A 297 24.96 45.94 16.15
CA ASP A 297 26.06 45.72 17.09
C ASP A 297 25.54 45.74 18.53
N PRO A 298 25.70 44.72 19.38
CA PRO A 298 25.20 44.69 20.75
C PRO A 298 25.99 45.65 21.70
N ALA A 299 26.90 46.48 21.18
CA ALA A 299 27.77 47.36 21.98
C ALA A 299 27.32 48.82 22.12
N ALA A 300 26.06 49.19 21.80
CA ALA A 300 25.55 50.52 22.07
C ALA A 300 24.43 50.48 23.12
N GLY A 301 24.81 50.67 24.34
CA GLY A 301 24.17 51.05 25.58
C GLY A 301 22.65 51.08 25.70
N GLY A 302 22.12 50.41 26.72
CA GLY A 302 20.77 50.62 27.21
C GLY A 302 20.27 49.51 28.12
N GLN A 303 20.27 49.82 29.38
CA GLN A 303 19.77 49.09 30.54
C GLN A 303 18.59 48.14 30.30
N GLY A 304 18.75 46.91 30.77
CA GLY A 304 17.83 46.12 31.59
C GLY A 304 16.41 45.90 31.16
N SER A 305 16.15 44.75 30.65
CA SER A 305 15.01 43.92 31.12
C SER A 305 15.29 42.46 30.80
N VAL A 306 15.65 41.73 31.83
CA VAL A 306 15.75 40.24 31.82
C VAL A 306 14.33 39.72 31.68
N LEU A 307 13.95 39.26 30.48
CA LEU A 307 12.76 38.46 30.27
C LEU A 307 13.02 37.10 30.95
N ARG A 308 12.54 36.96 32.20
CA ARG A 308 12.37 35.68 32.83
C ARG A 308 11.33 34.88 32.06
N LEU A 309 11.76 33.88 31.31
CA LEU A 309 10.89 32.81 30.85
C LEU A 309 10.33 32.14 32.11
N GLN A 310 9.06 32.35 32.41
CA GLN A 310 8.31 31.59 33.37
C GLN A 310 8.25 30.16 32.87
N GLN A 311 8.90 29.24 33.60
CA GLN A 311 8.72 27.81 33.46
C GLN A 311 7.26 27.50 33.86
N GLY A 312 6.45 27.12 32.88
CA GLY A 312 5.14 26.54 33.13
C GLY A 312 5.28 25.19 33.87
N PRO A 313 4.24 24.75 34.57
CA PRO A 313 4.30 23.56 35.41
C PRO A 313 4.65 22.32 34.59
N ALA A 314 5.65 21.57 35.05
CA ALA A 314 6.12 20.33 34.45
C ALA A 314 5.00 19.28 34.41
N HIS A 315 4.74 18.73 33.25
CA HIS A 315 3.81 17.62 33.03
C HIS A 315 4.29 16.39 33.81
N PRO A 316 3.40 15.64 34.49
CA PRO A 316 3.77 14.54 35.41
C PRO A 316 4.37 13.28 34.75
N VAL A 317 4.43 13.21 33.41
CA VAL A 317 4.87 12.00 32.67
C VAL A 317 6.40 11.76 32.72
N ARG A 318 7.20 12.69 33.24
CA ARG A 318 8.68 12.54 33.31
C ARG A 318 9.23 12.00 34.60
N ARG A 319 8.40 11.67 35.60
CA ARG A 319 8.88 11.11 36.90
C ARG A 319 8.93 9.58 36.95
N GLU A 320 8.22 8.85 36.09
CA GLU A 320 8.23 7.39 36.15
C GLU A 320 9.42 6.69 35.51
N LEU A 321 10.22 7.38 34.70
CA LEU A 321 11.36 6.77 33.98
C LEU A 321 12.70 6.85 34.75
N HIS A 322 12.77 7.58 35.88
CA HIS A 322 14.01 7.71 36.68
C HIS A 322 14.10 6.74 37.85
N ASP A 323 12.97 6.15 38.28
CA ASP A 323 12.96 5.25 39.46
C ASP A 323 13.14 3.75 39.07
N TRP A 324 13.22 3.45 37.78
CA TRP A 324 13.40 2.06 37.30
C TRP A 324 14.86 1.60 37.27
N LYS A 325 15.83 2.46 37.58
CA LYS A 325 17.27 2.15 37.55
C LYS A 325 17.91 1.94 38.93
N ARG A 326 17.14 1.97 40.02
CA ARG A 326 17.67 1.65 41.36
C ARG A 326 16.63 0.87 42.15
N GLY A 327 16.73 -0.44 42.15
CA GLY A 327 15.93 -1.29 43.00
C GLY A 327 16.37 -2.73 42.87
N ASP A 328 17.39 -3.07 43.70
CA ASP A 328 17.73 -4.44 43.99
C ASP A 328 16.57 -5.18 44.66
N GLY A 329 16.38 -6.43 44.26
CA GLY A 329 16.10 -7.58 45.10
C GLY A 329 14.73 -7.69 45.77
N GLN A 330 14.11 -8.83 45.47
CA GLN A 330 13.19 -9.59 46.33
C GLN A 330 11.85 -8.94 46.70
N HIS A 331 10.76 -9.43 46.08
CA HIS A 331 9.58 -9.87 46.80
C HIS A 331 8.72 -10.83 45.99
N ARG A 332 8.40 -11.96 46.64
CA ARG A 332 7.52 -13.04 46.20
C ARG A 332 6.06 -12.57 46.13
N GLY A 333 5.36 -13.02 45.06
CA GLY A 333 3.99 -13.43 44.89
C GLY A 333 2.86 -12.46 45.24
N PRO A 334 1.62 -12.69 44.81
CA PRO A 334 0.96 -13.98 44.80
C PRO A 334 0.27 -14.34 43.46
N GLN A 335 0.10 -15.64 43.28
CA GLN A 335 -0.72 -16.29 42.28
C GLN A 335 -2.17 -15.76 42.28
N ARG A 336 -2.67 -15.30 41.13
CA ARG A 336 -4.10 -15.35 40.83
C ARG A 336 -4.31 -16.30 39.68
N ARG A 337 -4.76 -17.51 40.03
CA ARG A 337 -5.52 -18.42 39.16
C ARG A 337 -6.91 -17.82 38.96
N GLY A 338 -7.42 -17.91 37.71
CA GLY A 338 -8.85 -17.90 37.48
C GLY A 338 -9.29 -16.71 36.63
N GLN A 339 -9.37 -16.92 35.33
CA GLN A 339 -10.47 -16.57 34.42
C GLN A 339 -9.97 -16.61 32.96
N VAL A 340 -9.80 -17.83 32.47
CA VAL A 340 -9.85 -18.12 31.04
C VAL A 340 -10.90 -19.23 30.92
N ASN A 341 -12.14 -18.83 30.68
CA ASN A 341 -13.20 -19.68 30.14
C ASN A 341 -14.47 -18.82 29.97
N ALA A 342 -14.61 -18.24 28.81
CA ALA A 342 -15.91 -17.86 28.23
C ALA A 342 -15.69 -17.14 26.91
N LEU A 343 -15.32 -17.89 25.84
CA LEU A 343 -15.49 -17.48 24.42
C LEU A 343 -15.15 -18.69 23.51
N GLN A 344 -15.68 -19.86 23.88
CA GLN A 344 -15.71 -21.04 23.02
C GLN A 344 -17.06 -21.73 23.16
N ALA A 345 -18.11 -21.09 22.69
CA ALA A 345 -19.39 -21.72 22.44
C ALA A 345 -20.21 -20.75 21.61
N ASP A 346 -20.03 -20.74 20.30
CA ASP A 346 -21.05 -20.38 19.32
C ASP A 346 -20.43 -20.42 17.90
N LEU A 347 -20.04 -21.64 17.49
CA LEU A 347 -19.85 -21.97 16.07
C LEU A 347 -20.16 -23.45 15.91
N ARG A 348 -21.47 -23.76 15.99
CA ARG A 348 -22.08 -24.95 15.40
C ARG A 348 -23.38 -24.48 14.75
N LEU A 349 -23.29 -24.23 13.45
CA LEU A 349 -24.30 -24.61 12.44
C LEU A 349 -23.72 -24.25 11.08
#